data_64944630cf9a9801c2146b4d68c3e43b
#
_entry.id   64944630cf9a9801c2146b4d68c3e43b
#
_cell.length_a   1.000
_cell.length_b   1.000
_cell.length_c   1.000
_cell.angle_alpha   90.00
_cell.angle_beta   90.00
_cell.angle_gamma   90.00
#
_symmetry.space_group_name_H-M   'P 1'
#
loop_
_entity.id
_entity.type
_entity.pdbx_description
1 polymer ?
#
loop_
_entity_poly.entity_id
_entity_poly.type
_entity_poly.pdbx_seq_one_letter_code
_entity_poly.pdbx_strand_id
1 'polypeptide(L)'
;MIVTPDFVFIHLPKTGGTFVTKMLSRLYGDQLVNVDKHGTCSDIAEEHRAKPLLSTVRSPYDRYVSQYNFGWWKLYPGDYCGADVMREMYPHYPDISFEEFLNLANTRFVNCHREAPTGFVNDKFPEERRLGWHTENFIRFFCRDARRVYAELDEESIERADFAKEMFDIHFLRTANLRRGLHDFLLGMGHRPEDLDFILSHEKVLPDEGWQRPEGDRWETYYTPELKEFVRTRERVIFRLFPEFEA
;
A
#
# COMPACT_ATOMS: atom_id res chain seq x y z
N MET A 1 8.94 8.37 -1.89
CA MET A 1 9.45 8.42 -0.51
C MET A 1 9.83 9.85 -0.13
N ILE A 2 9.88 10.14 1.16
CA ILE A 2 10.33 11.42 1.70
C ILE A 2 11.48 11.14 2.66
N VAL A 3 12.57 11.86 2.49
CA VAL A 3 13.70 11.85 3.43
C VAL A 3 13.58 13.08 4.32
N THR A 4 13.52 12.85 5.63
CA THR A 4 13.58 13.88 6.67
C THR A 4 15.00 13.93 7.28
N PRO A 5 15.33 14.92 8.11
CA PRO A 5 16.56 14.87 8.91
C PRO A 5 16.68 13.59 9.76
N ASP A 6 15.56 13.05 10.29
CA ASP A 6 15.54 12.04 11.34
C ASP A 6 15.20 10.63 10.86
N PHE A 7 14.39 10.47 9.79
CA PHE A 7 13.92 9.19 9.28
C PHE A 7 13.57 9.26 7.79
N VAL A 8 13.27 8.09 7.19
CA VAL A 8 12.75 8.01 5.80
C VAL A 8 11.31 7.51 5.84
N PHE A 9 10.40 8.24 5.19
CA PHE A 9 9.01 7.82 5.01
C PHE A 9 8.81 7.18 3.63
N ILE A 10 8.40 5.91 3.63
CA ILE A 10 8.06 5.13 2.43
C ILE A 10 6.55 5.24 2.19
N HIS A 11 6.18 5.84 1.06
CA HIS A 11 4.78 6.10 0.73
C HIS A 11 4.16 4.93 -0.05
N LEU A 12 3.64 3.93 0.65
CA LEU A 12 2.82 2.88 0.02
C LEU A 12 1.50 3.48 -0.50
N PRO A 13 1.12 3.24 -1.77
CA PRO A 13 -0.11 3.82 -2.34
C PRO A 13 -1.38 3.43 -1.58
N LYS A 14 -2.28 4.42 -1.37
CA LYS A 14 -3.63 4.27 -0.80
C LYS A 14 -3.68 3.81 0.66
N THR A 15 -2.64 4.10 1.43
CA THR A 15 -2.56 3.81 2.88
C THR A 15 -2.51 5.07 3.76
N GLY A 16 -2.85 6.25 3.21
CA GLY A 16 -2.88 7.51 3.96
C GLY A 16 -1.61 8.37 3.83
N GLY A 17 -0.68 7.98 2.96
CA GLY A 17 0.59 8.67 2.79
C GLY A 17 0.49 10.14 2.39
N THR A 18 -0.58 10.58 1.70
CA THR A 18 -0.81 12.00 1.39
C THR A 18 -0.96 12.84 2.66
N PHE A 19 -1.68 12.33 3.67
CA PHE A 19 -1.78 12.98 4.97
C PHE A 19 -0.40 13.09 5.63
N VAL A 20 0.35 11.99 5.70
CA VAL A 20 1.69 11.98 6.30
C VAL A 20 2.60 12.97 5.59
N THR A 21 2.63 12.95 4.26
CA THR A 21 3.42 13.91 3.45
C THR A 21 3.10 15.36 3.84
N LYS A 22 1.81 15.70 3.93
CA LYS A 22 1.39 17.07 4.28
C LYS A 22 1.81 17.47 5.69
N MET A 23 1.69 16.55 6.66
CA MET A 23 2.12 16.82 8.04
C MET A 23 3.63 16.99 8.14
N LEU A 24 4.41 16.12 7.47
CA LEU A 24 5.85 16.23 7.43
C LEU A 24 6.32 17.51 6.72
N SER A 25 5.67 17.88 5.61
CA SER A 25 5.98 19.15 4.92
C SER A 25 5.75 20.38 5.82
N ARG A 26 4.70 20.33 6.65
CA ARG A 26 4.46 21.42 7.63
C ARG A 26 5.48 21.43 8.76
N LEU A 27 5.92 20.25 9.22
CA LEU A 27 6.85 20.15 10.36
C LEU A 27 8.29 20.50 9.96
N TYR A 28 8.76 19.99 8.83
CA TYR A 28 10.17 20.09 8.43
C TYR A 28 10.43 21.16 7.37
N GLY A 29 9.40 21.65 6.66
CA GLY A 29 9.57 22.71 5.64
C GLY A 29 10.60 22.31 4.57
N ASP A 30 11.55 23.20 4.33
CA ASP A 30 12.60 23.04 3.30
C ASP A 30 13.66 21.98 3.64
N GLN A 31 13.60 21.37 4.83
CA GLN A 31 14.50 20.26 5.21
C GLN A 31 14.05 18.91 4.63
N LEU A 32 12.87 18.85 4.00
CA LEU A 32 12.40 17.65 3.34
C LEU A 32 13.02 17.48 1.96
N VAL A 33 13.46 16.25 1.68
CA VAL A 33 13.83 15.84 0.33
C VAL A 33 12.76 14.88 -0.20
N ASN A 34 12.01 15.34 -1.21
CA ASN A 34 11.12 14.48 -1.97
C ASN A 34 11.93 13.74 -3.04
N VAL A 35 11.91 12.40 -2.96
CA VAL A 35 12.48 11.53 -3.97
C VAL A 35 11.31 11.00 -4.84
N ASP A 36 11.40 9.84 -5.46
CA ASP A 36 10.25 9.22 -6.12
C ASP A 36 9.11 8.99 -5.10
N LYS A 37 7.91 9.52 -5.40
CA LYS A 37 6.75 9.43 -4.50
C LYS A 37 6.46 8.00 -4.04
N HIS A 38 6.69 7.02 -4.92
CA HIS A 38 6.43 5.61 -4.68
C HIS A 38 7.71 4.76 -4.74
N GLY A 39 8.86 5.35 -4.46
CA GLY A 39 10.11 4.61 -4.28
C GLY A 39 10.01 3.61 -3.12
N THR A 40 10.66 2.46 -3.29
CA THR A 40 10.69 1.35 -2.34
C THR A 40 11.81 1.53 -1.31
N CYS A 41 11.87 0.67 -0.29
CA CYS A 41 12.98 0.67 0.66
C CYS A 41 14.34 0.39 -0.02
N SER A 42 14.35 -0.36 -1.11
CA SER A 42 15.58 -0.66 -1.87
C SER A 42 16.13 0.54 -2.64
N ASP A 43 15.29 1.56 -2.89
CA ASP A 43 15.68 2.79 -3.61
C ASP A 43 16.26 3.86 -2.67
N ILE A 44 16.37 3.58 -1.37
CA ILE A 44 16.96 4.51 -0.40
C ILE A 44 18.46 4.67 -0.69
N ALA A 45 18.88 5.92 -0.91
CA ALA A 45 20.27 6.26 -1.12
C ALA A 45 21.14 5.85 0.10
N GLU A 46 22.39 5.47 -0.17
CA GLU A 46 23.28 4.87 0.84
C GLU A 46 23.43 5.73 2.11
N GLU A 47 23.56 7.05 1.94
CA GLU A 47 23.69 8.01 3.04
C GLU A 47 22.46 8.08 3.96
N HIS A 48 21.30 7.52 3.54
CA HIS A 48 20.07 7.51 4.33
C HIS A 48 19.68 6.13 4.86
N ARG A 49 20.42 5.07 4.52
CA ARG A 49 20.08 3.67 4.91
C ARG A 49 20.14 3.40 6.41
N ALA A 50 20.91 4.20 7.15
CA ALA A 50 20.98 4.08 8.61
C ALA A 50 19.82 4.74 9.36
N LYS A 51 18.98 5.55 8.66
CA LYS A 51 17.83 6.21 9.28
C LYS A 51 16.71 5.23 9.57
N PRO A 52 15.95 5.42 10.67
CA PRO A 52 14.70 4.72 10.90
C PRO A 52 13.75 4.83 9.71
N LEU A 53 12.98 3.76 9.44
CA LEU A 53 12.02 3.72 8.35
C LEU A 53 10.60 3.81 8.89
N LEU A 54 9.81 4.68 8.31
CA LEU A 54 8.39 4.86 8.59
C LEU A 54 7.57 4.54 7.34
N SER A 55 6.47 3.83 7.50
CA SER A 55 5.48 3.67 6.44
C SER A 55 4.06 3.62 7.01
N THR A 56 3.09 3.51 6.13
CA THR A 56 1.68 3.37 6.48
C THR A 56 1.13 2.07 5.94
N VAL A 57 0.21 1.44 6.68
CA VAL A 57 -0.48 0.23 6.29
C VAL A 57 -1.99 0.36 6.48
N ARG A 58 -2.76 -0.29 5.63
CA ARG A 58 -4.22 -0.27 5.63
C ARG A 58 -4.74 -1.68 5.41
N SER A 59 -5.89 -2.03 6.01
CA SER A 59 -6.56 -3.29 5.73
C SER A 59 -6.68 -3.51 4.22
N PRO A 60 -6.32 -4.69 3.69
CA PRO A 60 -6.48 -5.00 2.27
C PRO A 60 -7.91 -4.75 1.77
N TYR A 61 -8.92 -5.07 2.56
CA TYR A 61 -10.32 -4.81 2.22
C TYR A 61 -10.57 -3.32 1.93
N ASP A 62 -10.23 -2.46 2.87
CA ASP A 62 -10.44 -1.03 2.74
C ASP A 62 -9.49 -0.38 1.71
N ARG A 63 -8.31 -0.96 1.49
CA ARG A 63 -7.37 -0.48 0.48
C ARG A 63 -7.88 -0.72 -0.94
N TYR A 64 -8.46 -1.90 -1.24
CA TYR A 64 -9.10 -2.18 -2.54
C TYR A 64 -10.27 -1.22 -2.81
N VAL A 65 -11.14 -1.01 -1.84
CA VAL A 65 -12.24 -0.03 -1.97
C VAL A 65 -11.69 1.38 -2.22
N SER A 66 -10.62 1.76 -1.51
CA SER A 66 -9.97 3.07 -1.74
C SER A 66 -9.37 3.20 -3.14
N GLN A 67 -8.81 2.14 -3.72
CA GLN A 67 -8.26 2.14 -5.07
C GLN A 67 -9.36 2.17 -6.13
N TYR A 68 -10.40 1.37 -5.94
CA TYR A 68 -11.58 1.35 -6.81
C TYR A 68 -12.20 2.75 -6.93
N ASN A 69 -12.52 3.37 -5.80
CA ASN A 69 -13.13 4.70 -5.78
C ASN A 69 -12.17 5.81 -6.26
N PHE A 70 -10.87 5.69 -5.99
CA PHE A 70 -9.88 6.67 -6.47
C PHE A 70 -9.76 6.67 -7.99
N GLY A 71 -9.98 5.55 -8.64
CA GLY A 71 -10.11 5.44 -10.08
C GLY A 71 -8.84 5.75 -10.89
N TRP A 72 -7.64 5.70 -10.30
CA TRP A 72 -6.39 5.94 -11.04
C TRP A 72 -6.24 5.00 -12.24
N TRP A 73 -6.64 3.76 -12.08
CA TRP A 73 -6.67 2.73 -13.10
C TRP A 73 -7.60 3.08 -14.30
N LYS A 74 -8.61 3.95 -14.08
CA LYS A 74 -9.46 4.50 -15.14
C LYS A 74 -8.79 5.65 -15.87
N LEU A 75 -8.12 6.55 -15.12
CA LEU A 75 -7.49 7.77 -15.64
C LEU A 75 -6.16 7.47 -16.34
N TYR A 76 -5.37 6.55 -15.76
CA TYR A 76 -4.03 6.24 -16.22
C TYR A 76 -3.84 4.73 -16.37
N PRO A 77 -4.56 4.09 -17.30
CA PRO A 77 -4.49 2.62 -17.48
C PRO A 77 -3.10 2.12 -17.84
N GLY A 78 -2.26 2.95 -18.49
CA GLY A 78 -0.88 2.62 -18.82
C GLY A 78 0.06 2.49 -17.61
N ASP A 79 -0.36 2.95 -16.42
CA ASP A 79 0.37 2.69 -15.17
C ASP A 79 0.16 1.24 -14.67
N TYR A 80 -0.71 0.48 -15.34
CA TYR A 80 -1.08 -0.91 -15.02
C TYR A 80 -0.81 -1.83 -16.21
N CYS A 81 -1.85 -2.43 -16.76
CA CYS A 81 -1.74 -3.36 -17.91
C CYS A 81 -2.27 -2.79 -19.24
N GLY A 82 -2.57 -1.49 -19.27
CA GLY A 82 -3.11 -0.81 -20.46
C GLY A 82 -4.62 -0.98 -20.65
N ALA A 83 -5.23 0.02 -21.28
CA ALA A 83 -6.68 0.07 -21.49
C ALA A 83 -7.20 -1.06 -22.39
N ASP A 84 -6.41 -1.51 -23.35
CA ASP A 84 -6.84 -2.53 -24.30
C ASP A 84 -6.95 -3.90 -23.62
N VAL A 85 -5.98 -4.26 -22.75
CA VAL A 85 -6.04 -5.47 -21.93
C VAL A 85 -7.25 -5.45 -20.99
N MET A 86 -7.56 -4.28 -20.41
CA MET A 86 -8.74 -4.14 -19.54
C MET A 86 -10.05 -4.29 -20.32
N ARG A 87 -10.14 -3.74 -21.55
CA ARG A 87 -11.32 -3.90 -22.44
C ARG A 87 -11.47 -5.32 -22.97
N GLU A 88 -10.37 -6.00 -23.25
CA GLU A 88 -10.41 -7.42 -23.63
C GLU A 88 -11.09 -8.26 -22.54
N MET A 89 -10.77 -8.00 -21.27
CA MET A 89 -11.35 -8.69 -20.14
C MET A 89 -12.78 -8.22 -19.81
N TYR A 90 -13.02 -6.91 -19.89
CA TYR A 90 -14.28 -6.25 -19.60
C TYR A 90 -14.63 -5.23 -20.70
N PRO A 91 -15.44 -5.60 -21.71
CA PRO A 91 -15.74 -4.71 -22.84
C PRO A 91 -16.40 -3.37 -22.47
N HIS A 92 -17.03 -3.31 -21.28
CA HIS A 92 -17.64 -2.10 -20.74
C HIS A 92 -16.68 -1.24 -19.87
N TYR A 93 -15.39 -1.61 -19.81
CA TYR A 93 -14.40 -0.74 -19.17
C TYR A 93 -14.49 0.70 -19.72
N PRO A 94 -14.44 1.78 -18.89
CA PRO A 94 -14.01 1.79 -17.48
C PRO A 94 -15.13 1.61 -16.42
N ASP A 95 -16.36 1.28 -16.81
CA ASP A 95 -17.52 1.23 -15.93
C ASP A 95 -17.75 -0.15 -15.33
N ILE A 96 -16.66 -0.76 -14.83
CA ILE A 96 -16.68 -2.07 -14.17
C ILE A 96 -17.15 -2.00 -12.72
N SER A 97 -17.76 -3.09 -12.24
CA SER A 97 -18.14 -3.26 -10.84
C SER A 97 -16.94 -3.43 -9.92
N PHE A 98 -17.16 -3.34 -8.61
CA PHE A 98 -16.10 -3.59 -7.62
C PHE A 98 -15.57 -5.04 -7.68
N GLU A 99 -16.42 -6.02 -7.90
CA GLU A 99 -16.05 -7.41 -8.09
C GLU A 99 -15.14 -7.59 -9.32
N GLU A 100 -15.54 -7.02 -10.45
CA GLU A 100 -14.73 -7.03 -11.68
C GLU A 100 -13.39 -6.33 -11.48
N PHE A 101 -13.35 -5.22 -10.73
CA PHE A 101 -12.11 -4.55 -10.36
C PHE A 101 -11.21 -5.45 -9.50
N LEU A 102 -11.75 -6.15 -8.49
CA LEU A 102 -10.99 -7.09 -7.69
C LEU A 102 -10.37 -8.20 -8.55
N ASN A 103 -11.15 -8.74 -9.48
CA ASN A 103 -10.66 -9.76 -10.41
C ASN A 103 -9.58 -9.19 -11.34
N LEU A 104 -9.81 -8.03 -11.94
CA LEU A 104 -8.85 -7.32 -12.79
C LEU A 104 -7.52 -7.06 -12.05
N ALA A 105 -7.61 -6.54 -10.82
CA ALA A 105 -6.43 -6.23 -10.00
C ALA A 105 -5.59 -7.48 -9.69
N ASN A 106 -6.24 -8.61 -9.42
CA ASN A 106 -5.57 -9.85 -9.02
C ASN A 106 -5.22 -10.79 -10.18
N THR A 107 -5.55 -10.43 -11.42
CA THR A 107 -5.22 -11.20 -12.62
C THR A 107 -4.35 -10.44 -13.62
N ARG A 108 -4.48 -9.10 -13.69
CA ARG A 108 -3.78 -8.26 -14.68
C ARG A 108 -2.83 -7.23 -14.07
N PHE A 109 -3.12 -6.68 -12.87
CA PHE A 109 -2.21 -5.73 -12.23
C PHE A 109 -1.07 -6.44 -11.49
N VAL A 110 -1.31 -7.65 -11.01
CA VAL A 110 -0.26 -8.52 -10.48
C VAL A 110 0.80 -8.76 -11.55
N ASN A 111 2.07 -8.63 -11.19
CA ASN A 111 3.22 -8.74 -12.08
C ASN A 111 3.20 -7.77 -13.28
N CYS A 112 2.44 -6.68 -13.19
CA CYS A 112 2.39 -5.68 -14.26
C CYS A 112 2.53 -4.26 -13.70
N HIS A 113 3.38 -3.46 -14.34
CA HIS A 113 3.51 -2.04 -14.05
C HIS A 113 3.95 -1.31 -15.31
N ARG A 114 3.25 -0.24 -15.69
CA ARG A 114 3.51 0.51 -16.92
C ARG A 114 3.57 -0.41 -18.16
N GLU A 115 2.55 -1.24 -18.31
CA GLU A 115 2.35 -2.16 -19.45
C GLU A 115 3.45 -3.24 -19.59
N ALA A 116 4.30 -3.43 -18.58
CA ALA A 116 5.39 -4.40 -18.62
C ALA A 116 5.39 -5.33 -17.40
N PRO A 117 5.76 -6.63 -17.57
CA PRO A 117 5.97 -7.53 -16.45
C PRO A 117 7.04 -7.01 -15.49
N THR A 118 6.78 -7.07 -14.19
CA THR A 118 7.72 -6.63 -13.15
C THR A 118 8.73 -7.70 -12.74
N GLY A 119 8.50 -8.95 -13.17
CA GLY A 119 9.31 -10.11 -12.76
C GLY A 119 8.93 -10.70 -11.40
N PHE A 120 7.78 -10.29 -10.84
CA PHE A 120 7.23 -10.89 -9.62
C PHE A 120 6.35 -12.09 -10.00
N VAL A 121 6.95 -13.25 -10.07
CA VAL A 121 6.30 -14.53 -10.42
C VAL A 121 6.40 -15.48 -9.24
N ASN A 122 5.29 -16.17 -8.92
CA ASN A 122 5.26 -17.23 -7.94
C ASN A 122 4.40 -18.39 -8.49
N ASP A 123 5.05 -19.51 -8.78
CA ASP A 123 4.46 -20.71 -9.38
C ASP A 123 4.10 -21.79 -8.32
N LYS A 124 4.27 -21.48 -7.03
CA LYS A 124 4.00 -22.45 -5.93
C LYS A 124 2.51 -22.58 -5.59
N PHE A 125 1.70 -21.62 -6.04
CA PHE A 125 0.26 -21.61 -5.74
C PHE A 125 -0.56 -21.92 -7.00
N PRO A 126 -1.61 -22.75 -6.87
CA PRO A 126 -2.61 -22.86 -7.92
C PRO A 126 -3.33 -21.52 -8.11
N GLU A 127 -4.02 -21.37 -9.25
CA GLU A 127 -4.62 -20.08 -9.65
C GLU A 127 -5.56 -19.51 -8.60
N GLU A 128 -6.37 -20.35 -7.96
CA GLU A 128 -7.36 -19.96 -6.96
C GLU A 128 -6.70 -19.39 -5.68
N ARG A 129 -5.44 -19.78 -5.43
CA ARG A 129 -4.67 -19.39 -4.24
C ARG A 129 -3.46 -18.49 -4.54
N ARG A 130 -3.33 -18.00 -5.76
CA ARG A 130 -2.26 -17.05 -6.12
C ARG A 130 -2.25 -15.87 -5.17
N LEU A 131 -1.07 -15.34 -4.92
CA LEU A 131 -0.89 -14.13 -4.12
C LEU A 131 -1.48 -12.91 -4.83
N GLY A 132 -2.06 -12.00 -4.05
CA GLY A 132 -2.76 -10.86 -4.57
C GLY A 132 -1.86 -9.65 -4.88
N TRP A 133 -2.43 -8.69 -5.54
CA TRP A 133 -1.77 -7.46 -5.95
C TRP A 133 -1.24 -6.62 -4.79
N HIS A 134 -1.95 -6.57 -3.65
CA HIS A 134 -1.44 -5.87 -2.47
C HIS A 134 -0.27 -6.59 -1.82
N THR A 135 -0.29 -7.93 -1.80
CA THR A 135 0.83 -8.75 -1.33
C THR A 135 2.08 -8.51 -2.18
N GLU A 136 1.95 -8.55 -3.51
CA GLU A 136 3.07 -8.24 -4.40
C GLU A 136 3.64 -6.84 -4.11
N ASN A 137 2.77 -5.83 -4.06
CA ASN A 137 3.19 -4.47 -3.73
C ASN A 137 3.87 -4.38 -2.37
N PHE A 138 3.33 -5.07 -1.35
CA PHE A 138 3.90 -5.07 -0.01
C PHE A 138 5.32 -5.66 0.01
N ILE A 139 5.50 -6.82 -0.60
CA ILE A 139 6.81 -7.46 -0.72
C ILE A 139 7.78 -6.58 -1.50
N ARG A 140 7.33 -6.02 -2.63
CA ARG A 140 8.14 -5.11 -3.47
C ARG A 140 8.62 -3.88 -2.71
N PHE A 141 7.79 -3.29 -1.87
CA PHE A 141 8.13 -2.07 -1.14
C PHE A 141 9.05 -2.32 0.03
N PHE A 142 8.94 -3.47 0.71
CA PHE A 142 9.46 -3.64 2.04
C PHE A 142 10.45 -4.78 2.23
N CYS A 143 10.68 -5.65 1.22
CA CYS A 143 11.67 -6.72 1.30
C CYS A 143 12.96 -6.36 0.57
N ARG A 144 14.11 -6.83 1.11
CA ARG A 144 15.46 -6.56 0.56
C ARG A 144 15.66 -7.18 -0.81
N ASP A 145 15.27 -8.43 -0.98
CA ASP A 145 15.30 -9.16 -2.27
C ASP A 145 13.86 -9.56 -2.62
N ALA A 146 13.09 -8.53 -2.97
CA ALA A 146 11.65 -8.65 -3.11
C ALA A 146 11.20 -9.70 -4.14
N ARG A 147 11.91 -9.82 -5.29
CA ARG A 147 11.56 -10.81 -6.32
C ARG A 147 11.81 -12.23 -5.86
N ARG A 148 12.94 -12.48 -5.22
CA ARG A 148 13.28 -13.79 -4.66
C ARG A 148 12.30 -14.15 -3.55
N VAL A 149 12.06 -13.24 -2.61
CA VAL A 149 11.09 -13.45 -1.51
C VAL A 149 9.73 -13.82 -2.07
N TYR A 150 9.21 -13.05 -3.04
CA TYR A 150 7.91 -13.32 -3.65
C TYR A 150 7.85 -14.70 -4.33
N ALA A 151 8.88 -15.06 -5.09
CA ALA A 151 8.96 -16.35 -5.79
C ALA A 151 9.08 -17.55 -4.84
N GLU A 152 9.70 -17.36 -3.67
CA GLU A 152 9.93 -18.41 -2.67
C GLU A 152 8.77 -18.60 -1.67
N LEU A 153 7.80 -17.66 -1.62
CA LEU A 153 6.64 -17.79 -0.73
C LEU A 153 5.86 -19.06 -1.03
N ASP A 154 5.55 -19.81 0.02
CA ASP A 154 4.62 -20.95 0.06
C ASP A 154 3.77 -20.89 1.33
N GLU A 155 2.80 -21.79 1.46
CA GLU A 155 1.87 -21.76 2.62
C GLU A 155 2.61 -21.87 3.96
N GLU A 156 3.63 -22.71 4.05
CA GLU A 156 4.39 -22.93 5.29
C GLU A 156 5.18 -21.68 5.68
N SER A 157 5.85 -21.04 4.72
CA SER A 157 6.62 -19.80 4.96
C SER A 157 5.73 -18.62 5.32
N ILE A 158 4.51 -18.57 4.74
CA ILE A 158 3.50 -17.57 5.10
C ILE A 158 2.99 -17.81 6.52
N GLU A 159 2.61 -19.05 6.86
CA GLU A 159 2.11 -19.39 8.19
C GLU A 159 3.13 -19.08 9.28
N ARG A 160 4.40 -19.39 9.05
CA ARG A 160 5.50 -19.07 9.98
C ARG A 160 5.96 -17.62 9.94
N ALA A 161 5.51 -16.85 8.95
CA ALA A 161 5.98 -15.50 8.65
C ALA A 161 7.52 -15.41 8.43
N ASP A 162 8.13 -16.44 7.86
CA ASP A 162 9.58 -16.51 7.65
C ASP A 162 10.10 -15.39 6.75
N PHE A 163 9.29 -14.93 5.80
CA PHE A 163 9.60 -13.80 4.90
C PHE A 163 9.80 -12.48 5.65
N ALA A 164 9.29 -12.35 6.88
CA ALA A 164 9.46 -11.14 7.68
C ALA A 164 10.95 -10.86 8.02
N LYS A 165 11.80 -11.89 8.03
CA LYS A 165 13.27 -11.76 8.23
C LYS A 165 13.95 -11.04 7.07
N GLU A 166 13.35 -11.09 5.89
CA GLU A 166 13.82 -10.41 4.68
C GLU A 166 13.33 -8.96 4.57
N MET A 167 12.44 -8.53 5.44
CA MET A 167 11.95 -7.16 5.43
C MET A 167 12.99 -6.20 6.01
N PHE A 168 12.92 -4.96 5.57
CA PHE A 168 13.53 -3.85 6.27
C PHE A 168 12.86 -3.66 7.63
N ASP A 169 13.56 -3.11 8.59
CA ASP A 169 12.99 -2.73 9.90
C ASP A 169 12.17 -1.44 9.73
N ILE A 170 10.85 -1.56 9.78
CA ILE A 170 9.93 -0.48 9.44
C ILE A 170 8.89 -0.29 10.54
N HIS A 171 8.74 0.94 10.99
CA HIS A 171 7.62 1.32 11.83
C HIS A 171 6.36 1.55 10.96
N PHE A 172 5.31 0.75 11.15
CA PHE A 172 4.07 0.86 10.38
C PHE A 172 2.98 1.61 11.14
N LEU A 173 2.54 2.75 10.61
CA LEU A 173 1.35 3.45 11.07
C LEU A 173 0.09 2.83 10.46
N ARG A 174 -0.95 2.60 11.29
CA ARG A 174 -2.26 2.11 10.81
C ARG A 174 -3.11 3.28 10.31
N THR A 175 -3.66 3.16 9.10
CA THR A 175 -4.51 4.21 8.53
C THR A 175 -5.71 4.55 9.42
N ALA A 176 -6.24 3.57 10.16
CA ALA A 176 -7.36 3.76 11.09
C ALA A 176 -7.05 4.76 12.22
N ASN A 177 -5.79 4.81 12.69
CA ASN A 177 -5.32 5.69 13.78
C ASN A 177 -4.18 6.60 13.33
N LEU A 178 -4.17 7.02 12.06
CA LEU A 178 -3.02 7.63 11.42
C LEU A 178 -2.52 8.91 12.11
N ARG A 179 -3.45 9.80 12.52
CA ARG A 179 -3.10 11.05 13.22
C ARG A 179 -2.36 10.76 14.52
N ARG A 180 -2.94 9.90 15.35
CA ARG A 180 -2.37 9.54 16.65
C ARG A 180 -1.07 8.78 16.47
N GLY A 181 -1.03 7.81 15.56
CA GLY A 181 0.18 7.04 15.28
C GLY A 181 1.34 7.91 14.80
N LEU A 182 1.09 8.87 13.89
CA LEU A 182 2.12 9.80 13.44
C LEU A 182 2.60 10.72 14.56
N HIS A 183 1.67 11.28 15.34
CA HIS A 183 1.99 12.11 16.50
C HIS A 183 2.88 11.36 17.50
N ASP A 184 2.47 10.16 17.90
CA ASP A 184 3.21 9.36 18.90
C ASP A 184 4.59 8.90 18.37
N PHE A 185 4.69 8.56 17.08
CA PHE A 185 5.97 8.27 16.44
C PHE A 185 6.93 9.48 16.51
N LEU A 186 6.47 10.68 16.16
CA LEU A 186 7.28 11.89 16.18
C LEU A 186 7.67 12.30 17.61
N LEU A 187 6.79 12.10 18.60
CA LEU A 187 7.16 12.24 20.01
C LEU A 187 8.31 11.29 20.39
N GLY A 188 8.23 10.03 19.96
CA GLY A 188 9.29 9.04 20.17
C GLY A 188 10.62 9.41 19.48
N MET A 189 10.56 10.20 18.41
CA MET A 189 11.75 10.77 17.72
C MET A 189 12.30 12.02 18.43
N GLY A 190 11.68 12.48 19.52
CA GLY A 190 12.16 13.61 20.33
C GLY A 190 11.58 14.98 19.95
N HIS A 191 10.57 15.05 19.10
CA HIS A 191 9.86 16.31 18.85
C HIS A 191 9.05 16.74 20.06
N ARG A 192 8.90 18.05 20.26
CA ARG A 192 8.12 18.60 21.39
C ARG A 192 6.62 18.48 21.11
N PRO A 193 5.80 18.17 22.14
CA PRO A 193 4.34 18.02 21.96
C PRO A 193 3.69 19.24 21.28
N GLU A 194 4.05 20.44 21.70
CA GLU A 194 3.52 21.71 21.17
C GLU A 194 3.78 21.92 19.67
N ASP A 195 4.84 21.32 19.12
CA ASP A 195 5.15 21.37 17.70
C ASP A 195 4.32 20.34 16.89
N LEU A 196 3.65 19.41 17.55
CA LEU A 196 2.91 18.31 16.93
C LEU A 196 1.38 18.38 17.07
N ASP A 197 0.84 19.27 17.95
CA ASP A 197 -0.61 19.38 18.23
C ASP A 197 -1.46 19.55 16.97
N PHE A 198 -0.92 20.20 15.95
CA PHE A 198 -1.61 20.40 14.68
C PHE A 198 -1.92 19.09 13.95
N ILE A 199 -1.16 18.02 14.18
CA ILE A 199 -1.38 16.70 13.55
C ILE A 199 -2.69 16.10 14.03
N LEU A 200 -2.99 16.23 15.32
CA LEU A 200 -4.20 15.69 15.94
C LEU A 200 -5.46 16.44 15.50
N SER A 201 -5.35 17.76 15.31
CA SER A 201 -6.47 18.63 14.94
C SER A 201 -6.67 18.80 13.43
N HIS A 202 -5.71 18.32 12.59
CA HIS A 202 -5.80 18.53 11.13
C HIS A 202 -6.97 17.74 10.54
N GLU A 203 -7.70 18.37 9.64
CA GLU A 203 -8.77 17.73 8.89
C GLU A 203 -8.25 16.59 7.98
N LYS A 204 -9.19 15.76 7.49
CA LYS A 204 -8.86 14.69 6.54
C LYS A 204 -8.23 15.29 5.29
N VAL A 205 -7.04 14.81 4.94
CA VAL A 205 -6.35 15.21 3.70
C VAL A 205 -6.74 14.22 2.60
N LEU A 206 -7.22 14.77 1.49
CA LEU A 206 -7.57 14.01 0.31
C LEU A 206 -6.56 14.32 -0.81
N PRO A 207 -6.28 13.38 -1.72
CA PRO A 207 -5.46 13.68 -2.90
C PRO A 207 -6.15 14.72 -3.79
N ASP A 208 -5.37 15.52 -4.49
CA ASP A 208 -5.87 16.54 -5.42
C ASP A 208 -6.46 15.93 -6.69
N GLU A 209 -6.04 14.72 -7.07
CA GLU A 209 -6.49 13.98 -8.25
C GLU A 209 -7.25 12.71 -7.85
N GLY A 210 -8.05 12.18 -8.78
CA GLY A 210 -8.88 11.00 -8.60
C GLY A 210 -10.23 11.30 -7.96
N TRP A 211 -11.10 10.29 -7.93
CA TRP A 211 -12.41 10.43 -7.27
C TRP A 211 -12.30 10.10 -5.79
N GLN A 212 -13.17 10.72 -5.04
CA GLN A 212 -13.26 10.51 -3.60
C GLN A 212 -14.40 9.54 -3.30
N ARG A 213 -14.16 8.66 -2.34
CA ARG A 213 -15.22 7.84 -1.77
C ARG A 213 -16.24 8.76 -1.08
N PRO A 214 -17.56 8.54 -1.27
CA PRO A 214 -18.61 9.31 -0.60
C PRO A 214 -18.39 9.34 0.91
N GLU A 215 -18.77 10.46 1.53
CA GLU A 215 -18.72 10.57 2.99
C GLU A 215 -19.69 9.59 3.63
N GLY A 216 -19.25 8.92 4.69
CA GLY A 216 -20.04 7.88 5.37
C GLY A 216 -20.04 6.52 4.68
N ASP A 217 -19.49 6.40 3.48
CA ASP A 217 -19.41 5.13 2.79
C ASP A 217 -18.41 4.18 3.49
N ARG A 218 -18.86 2.98 3.82
CA ARG A 218 -18.09 1.98 4.56
C ARG A 218 -17.57 0.91 3.59
N TRP A 219 -16.33 0.46 3.77
CA TRP A 219 -15.72 -0.55 2.91
C TRP A 219 -16.49 -1.89 2.96
N GLU A 220 -17.12 -2.20 4.09
CA GLU A 220 -17.87 -3.45 4.29
C GLU A 220 -19.04 -3.58 3.31
N THR A 221 -19.62 -2.48 2.84
CA THR A 221 -20.77 -2.47 1.92
C THR A 221 -20.41 -2.93 0.50
N TYR A 222 -19.14 -2.99 0.17
CA TYR A 222 -18.64 -3.46 -1.12
C TYR A 222 -18.46 -4.97 -1.19
N TYR A 223 -18.48 -5.66 -0.05
CA TYR A 223 -18.08 -7.05 0.06
C TYR A 223 -19.25 -8.00 0.33
N THR A 224 -19.37 -9.03 -0.51
CA THR A 224 -20.05 -10.25 -0.12
C THR A 224 -19.11 -11.15 0.71
N PRO A 225 -19.62 -12.20 1.39
CA PRO A 225 -18.76 -13.17 2.07
C PRO A 225 -17.72 -13.80 1.13
N GLU A 226 -18.11 -14.10 -0.11
CA GLU A 226 -17.23 -14.69 -1.13
C GLU A 226 -16.10 -13.74 -1.53
N LEU A 227 -16.39 -12.45 -1.73
CA LEU A 227 -15.38 -11.44 -2.04
C LEU A 227 -14.44 -11.19 -0.87
N LYS A 228 -14.93 -11.25 0.38
CA LYS A 228 -14.06 -11.22 1.56
C LYS A 228 -13.10 -12.40 1.58
N GLU A 229 -13.60 -13.62 1.37
CA GLU A 229 -12.76 -14.81 1.34
C GLU A 229 -11.76 -14.78 0.18
N PHE A 230 -12.17 -14.27 -0.98
CA PHE A 230 -11.27 -14.05 -2.11
C PHE A 230 -10.09 -13.15 -1.72
N VAL A 231 -10.36 -11.98 -1.14
CA VAL A 231 -9.30 -11.05 -0.71
C VAL A 231 -8.48 -11.64 0.43
N ARG A 232 -9.10 -12.32 1.39
CA ARG A 232 -8.39 -12.98 2.49
C ARG A 232 -7.37 -13.99 1.98
N THR A 233 -7.77 -14.81 1.02
CA THR A 233 -6.90 -15.81 0.39
C THR A 233 -5.76 -15.16 -0.38
N ARG A 234 -6.05 -14.12 -1.17
CA ARG A 234 -5.06 -13.43 -2.00
C ARG A 234 -4.04 -12.62 -1.17
N GLU A 235 -4.50 -11.99 -0.10
CA GLU A 235 -3.69 -11.04 0.70
C GLU A 235 -3.25 -11.64 2.05
N ARG A 236 -3.24 -12.96 2.19
CA ARG A 236 -2.94 -13.68 3.44
C ARG A 236 -1.56 -13.35 4.03
N VAL A 237 -0.60 -12.93 3.22
CA VAL A 237 0.70 -12.43 3.68
C VAL A 237 0.53 -11.16 4.54
N ILE A 238 -0.33 -10.25 4.11
CA ILE A 238 -0.59 -9.00 4.85
C ILE A 238 -1.39 -9.31 6.11
N PHE A 239 -2.42 -10.15 6.02
CA PHE A 239 -3.20 -10.57 7.19
C PHE A 239 -2.34 -11.32 8.21
N ARG A 240 -1.37 -12.11 7.76
CA ARG A 240 -0.44 -12.80 8.66
C ARG A 240 0.43 -11.85 9.46
N LEU A 241 0.86 -10.73 8.85
CA LEU A 241 1.66 -9.69 9.53
C LEU A 241 0.81 -8.75 10.39
N PHE A 242 -0.43 -8.52 10.00
CA PHE A 242 -1.36 -7.58 10.63
C PHE A 242 -2.71 -8.27 10.88
N PRO A 243 -2.78 -9.21 11.85
CA PRO A 243 -3.97 -10.02 12.10
C PRO A 243 -5.19 -9.18 12.53
N GLU A 244 -4.98 -7.96 13.03
CA GLU A 244 -6.06 -7.01 13.33
C GLU A 244 -6.88 -6.61 12.10
N PHE A 245 -6.42 -6.86 10.89
CA PHE A 245 -7.15 -6.57 9.66
C PHE A 245 -8.15 -7.65 9.26
N GLU A 246 -8.11 -8.80 9.89
CA GLU A 246 -9.09 -9.90 9.67
C GLU A 246 -10.42 -9.68 10.42
N ALA A 247 -10.45 -8.79 11.40
CA ALA A 247 -11.58 -8.52 12.28
C ALA A 247 -12.75 -7.79 11.58
#